data_552f8a56a7700423b0bc6455b2a87742
#
_entry.id   552f8a56a7700423b0bc6455b2a87742
#
_cell.length_a   1.000
_cell.length_b   1.000
_cell.length_c   1.000
_cell.angle_alpha   90.00
_cell.angle_beta   90.00
_cell.angle_gamma   90.00
#
_symmetry.space_group_name_H-M   'P 1'
#
loop_
_entity.id
_entity.type
_entity.pdbx_description
1 polymer ?
#
loop_
_entity_poly.entity_id
_entity_poly.type
_entity_poly.pdbx_seq_one_letter_code
_entity_poly.pdbx_strand_id
1 'polypeptide(L)'
;NTFSQKFAYIDSDYILNKIPEFKQAQDKLDALSAEWQKEIEKKFTDVENMYKSYQQEQILLTKPMKNKREEAIMRAEKEAKDLQRKYFSPQGELNLKRQELVKPIQDKIYDAVQQLASNNKYAVIFDSSSDLIMLYSNPNLDKSDKILEILGY
;
A
#
# COMPACT_ATOMS: atom_id res chain seq x y z
N ASN A 1 36.91 31.43 -8.40
CA ASN A 1 36.46 30.02 -8.33
C ASN A 1 34.95 29.97 -8.09
N THR A 2 34.19 29.96 -9.15
CA THR A 2 32.74 29.74 -9.10
C THR A 2 32.52 28.24 -8.84
N PHE A 3 32.17 27.89 -7.60
CA PHE A 3 31.66 26.56 -7.31
C PHE A 3 30.28 26.44 -7.94
N SER A 4 30.21 25.82 -9.10
CA SER A 4 28.93 25.47 -9.70
C SER A 4 28.29 24.32 -8.88
N GLN A 5 27.17 24.59 -8.21
CA GLN A 5 26.38 23.58 -7.55
C GLN A 5 25.77 22.66 -8.61
N LYS A 6 25.94 21.35 -8.44
CA LYS A 6 25.36 20.35 -9.33
C LYS A 6 24.04 19.87 -8.80
N PHE A 7 23.06 19.76 -9.68
CA PHE A 7 21.74 19.20 -9.39
C PHE A 7 21.50 18.00 -10.31
N ALA A 8 20.73 17.07 -9.83
CA ALA A 8 20.24 15.94 -10.61
C ALA A 8 18.80 15.63 -10.18
N TYR A 9 18.13 14.79 -10.95
CA TYR A 9 16.88 14.22 -10.54
C TYR A 9 16.82 12.73 -10.87
N ILE A 10 15.95 12.04 -10.21
CA ILE A 10 15.58 10.64 -10.46
C ILE A 10 14.07 10.53 -10.54
N ASP A 11 13.58 9.46 -11.12
CA ASP A 11 12.19 9.03 -11.06
C ASP A 11 12.14 7.74 -10.23
N SER A 12 11.72 7.85 -8.98
CA SER A 12 11.69 6.69 -8.07
C SER A 12 10.67 5.64 -8.50
N ASP A 13 9.55 6.05 -9.14
CA ASP A 13 8.58 5.11 -9.68
C ASP A 13 9.15 4.30 -10.85
N TYR A 14 9.86 4.96 -11.75
CA TYR A 14 10.58 4.28 -12.83
C TYR A 14 11.60 3.28 -12.28
N ILE A 15 12.39 3.68 -11.29
CA ILE A 15 13.39 2.80 -10.66
C ILE A 15 12.72 1.58 -10.01
N LEU A 16 11.68 1.80 -9.19
CA LEU A 16 10.95 0.74 -8.52
C LEU A 16 10.38 -0.28 -9.53
N ASN A 17 9.79 0.21 -10.62
CA ASN A 17 9.20 -0.65 -11.64
C ASN A 17 10.23 -1.49 -12.41
N LYS A 18 11.52 -1.15 -12.36
CA LYS A 18 12.61 -1.94 -12.95
C LYS A 18 13.20 -2.96 -11.98
N ILE A 19 12.85 -2.92 -10.71
CA ILE A 19 13.36 -3.83 -9.68
C ILE A 19 12.42 -5.04 -9.57
N PRO A 20 12.90 -6.28 -9.88
CA PRO A 20 12.05 -7.47 -9.85
C PRO A 20 11.43 -7.75 -8.49
N GLU A 21 12.14 -7.50 -7.40
CA GLU A 21 11.66 -7.68 -6.03
C GLU A 21 10.49 -6.77 -5.70
N PHE A 22 10.43 -5.59 -6.30
CA PHE A 22 9.29 -4.68 -6.13
C PHE A 22 8.03 -5.26 -6.80
N LYS A 23 8.16 -5.80 -8.01
CA LYS A 23 7.05 -6.49 -8.68
C LYS A 23 6.55 -7.69 -7.87
N GLN A 24 7.45 -8.49 -7.34
CA GLN A 24 7.11 -9.62 -6.49
C GLN A 24 6.38 -9.18 -5.22
N ALA A 25 6.83 -8.08 -4.60
CA ALA A 25 6.16 -7.48 -3.45
C ALA A 25 4.74 -7.02 -3.79
N GLN A 26 4.56 -6.34 -4.92
CA GLN A 26 3.24 -5.90 -5.39
C GLN A 26 2.31 -7.09 -5.65
N ASP A 27 2.79 -8.12 -6.35
CA ASP A 27 2.01 -9.33 -6.64
C ASP A 27 1.57 -10.03 -5.35
N LYS A 28 2.43 -10.07 -4.35
CA LYS A 28 2.11 -10.64 -3.04
C LYS A 28 1.06 -9.81 -2.28
N LEU A 29 1.18 -8.49 -2.31
CA LEU A 29 0.21 -7.59 -1.69
C LEU A 29 -1.16 -7.68 -2.37
N ASP A 30 -1.20 -7.77 -3.70
CA ASP A 30 -2.43 -7.94 -4.46
C ASP A 30 -3.12 -9.26 -4.12
N ALA A 31 -2.36 -10.34 -3.99
CA ALA A 31 -2.89 -11.65 -3.60
C ALA A 31 -3.48 -11.64 -2.18
N LEU A 32 -2.79 -11.02 -1.22
CA LEU A 32 -3.29 -10.86 0.15
C LEU A 32 -4.55 -9.99 0.18
N SER A 33 -4.55 -8.88 -0.55
CA SER A 33 -5.71 -8.00 -0.64
C SER A 33 -6.94 -8.74 -1.17
N ALA A 34 -6.77 -9.52 -2.24
CA ALA A 34 -7.86 -10.32 -2.83
C ALA A 34 -8.39 -11.38 -1.86
N GLU A 35 -7.50 -12.08 -1.14
CA GLU A 35 -7.87 -13.07 -0.13
C GLU A 35 -8.67 -12.45 1.01
N TRP A 36 -8.18 -11.34 1.55
CA TRP A 36 -8.85 -10.65 2.65
C TRP A 36 -10.18 -10.02 2.25
N GLN A 37 -10.29 -9.51 1.02
CA GLN A 37 -11.57 -9.03 0.49
C GLN A 37 -12.60 -10.14 0.42
N LYS A 38 -12.23 -11.35 -0.01
CA LYS A 38 -13.14 -12.50 -0.02
C LYS A 38 -13.60 -12.89 1.38
N GLU A 39 -12.70 -12.87 2.34
CA GLU A 39 -13.03 -13.16 3.73
C GLU A 39 -14.03 -12.15 4.29
N ILE A 40 -13.85 -10.86 4.01
CA ILE A 40 -14.75 -9.79 4.41
C ILE A 40 -16.12 -9.93 3.72
N GLU A 41 -16.13 -10.17 2.41
CA GLU A 41 -17.37 -10.39 1.65
C GLU A 41 -18.18 -11.55 2.21
N LYS A 42 -17.52 -12.64 2.57
CA LYS A 42 -18.17 -13.78 3.21
C LYS A 42 -18.83 -13.38 4.54
N LYS A 43 -18.13 -12.60 5.37
CA LYS A 43 -18.67 -12.10 6.62
C LYS A 43 -19.91 -11.23 6.42
N PHE A 44 -19.90 -10.33 5.46
CA PHE A 44 -21.06 -9.49 5.15
C PHE A 44 -22.21 -10.29 4.53
N THR A 45 -21.92 -11.28 3.70
CA THR A 45 -22.92 -12.19 3.16
C THR A 45 -23.60 -13.00 4.28
N ASP A 46 -22.84 -13.48 5.26
CA ASP A 46 -23.40 -14.17 6.42
C ASP A 46 -24.33 -13.24 7.22
N VAL A 47 -23.95 -11.98 7.42
CA VAL A 47 -24.80 -10.97 8.08
C VAL A 47 -26.09 -10.76 7.29
N GLU A 48 -26.01 -10.61 5.98
CA GLU A 48 -27.18 -10.45 5.11
C GLU A 48 -28.13 -11.65 5.21
N ASN A 49 -27.59 -12.87 5.22
CA ASN A 49 -28.38 -14.08 5.38
C ASN A 49 -29.03 -14.18 6.75
N MET A 50 -28.33 -13.80 7.81
CA MET A 50 -28.91 -13.72 9.16
C MET A 50 -30.07 -12.75 9.20
N TYR A 51 -29.94 -11.60 8.58
CA TYR A 51 -30.98 -10.57 8.51
C TYR A 51 -32.21 -11.07 7.73
N LYS A 52 -31.99 -11.69 6.56
CA LYS A 52 -33.06 -12.26 5.77
C LYS A 52 -33.83 -13.35 6.54
N SER A 53 -33.14 -14.27 7.20
CA SER A 53 -33.75 -15.30 8.03
C SER A 53 -34.56 -14.70 9.17
N TYR A 54 -34.04 -13.67 9.81
CA TYR A 54 -34.74 -12.94 10.85
C TYR A 54 -36.03 -12.30 10.35
N GLN A 55 -35.99 -11.63 9.19
CA GLN A 55 -37.19 -11.03 8.59
C GLN A 55 -38.28 -12.06 8.27
N GLN A 56 -37.90 -13.24 7.81
CA GLN A 56 -38.84 -14.31 7.48
C GLN A 56 -39.45 -14.95 8.74
N GLU A 57 -38.69 -15.08 9.80
CA GLU A 57 -39.06 -15.80 11.01
C GLU A 57 -39.62 -14.92 12.13
N GLN A 58 -39.50 -13.60 12.05
CA GLN A 58 -39.80 -12.69 13.15
C GLN A 58 -41.24 -12.80 13.67
N ILE A 59 -42.21 -13.18 12.81
CA ILE A 59 -43.62 -13.37 13.20
C ILE A 59 -43.76 -14.55 14.18
N LEU A 60 -42.89 -15.54 14.10
CA LEU A 60 -42.90 -16.73 14.93
C LEU A 60 -42.09 -16.59 16.21
N LEU A 61 -41.37 -15.49 16.37
CA LEU A 61 -40.46 -15.29 17.50
C LEU A 61 -41.14 -14.51 18.65
N THR A 62 -40.85 -14.96 19.86
CA THR A 62 -41.15 -14.19 21.06
C THR A 62 -40.26 -12.94 21.15
N LYS A 63 -40.63 -11.95 21.96
CA LYS A 63 -39.84 -10.74 22.16
C LYS A 63 -38.40 -11.04 22.63
N PRO A 64 -38.14 -11.92 23.61
CA PRO A 64 -36.80 -12.30 24.00
C PRO A 64 -36.01 -12.98 22.84
N MET A 65 -36.67 -13.79 22.02
CA MET A 65 -36.04 -14.43 20.87
C MET A 65 -35.65 -13.42 19.79
N LYS A 66 -36.52 -12.43 19.53
CA LYS A 66 -36.22 -11.31 18.62
C LYS A 66 -34.99 -10.53 19.09
N ASN A 67 -34.93 -10.19 20.38
CA ASN A 67 -33.79 -9.46 20.93
C ASN A 67 -32.47 -10.26 20.76
N LYS A 68 -32.49 -11.56 20.99
CA LYS A 68 -31.31 -12.43 20.76
C LYS A 68 -30.87 -12.44 19.32
N ARG A 69 -31.82 -12.51 18.37
CA ARG A 69 -31.51 -12.48 16.94
C ARG A 69 -30.91 -11.14 16.51
N GLU A 70 -31.50 -10.04 16.96
CA GLU A 70 -31.00 -8.68 16.68
C GLU A 70 -29.60 -8.49 17.24
N GLU A 71 -29.34 -8.91 18.49
CA GLU A 71 -28.01 -8.85 19.09
C GLU A 71 -27.00 -9.69 18.32
N ALA A 72 -27.38 -10.89 17.86
CA ALA A 72 -26.50 -11.75 17.07
C ALA A 72 -26.14 -11.10 15.71
N ILE A 73 -27.13 -10.48 15.05
CA ILE A 73 -26.91 -9.77 13.78
C ILE A 73 -25.98 -8.56 13.99
N MET A 74 -26.23 -7.75 15.02
CA MET A 74 -25.39 -6.61 15.36
C MET A 74 -23.95 -7.02 15.66
N ARG A 75 -23.76 -8.12 16.37
CA ARG A 75 -22.44 -8.66 16.69
C ARG A 75 -21.72 -9.14 15.42
N ALA A 76 -22.41 -9.85 14.56
CA ALA A 76 -21.84 -10.33 13.29
C ALA A 76 -21.46 -9.16 12.36
N GLU A 77 -22.30 -8.12 12.30
CA GLU A 77 -22.01 -6.90 11.55
C GLU A 77 -20.79 -6.18 12.10
N LYS A 78 -20.69 -6.05 13.41
CA LYS A 78 -19.52 -5.46 14.07
C LYS A 78 -18.25 -6.24 13.76
N GLU A 79 -18.30 -7.56 13.84
CA GLU A 79 -17.16 -8.44 13.51
C GLU A 79 -16.71 -8.25 12.06
N ALA A 80 -17.65 -8.13 11.11
CA ALA A 80 -17.32 -7.88 9.70
C ALA A 80 -16.63 -6.52 9.50
N LYS A 81 -17.15 -5.48 10.13
CA LYS A 81 -16.55 -4.14 10.09
C LYS A 81 -15.18 -4.08 10.77
N ASP A 82 -15.03 -4.78 11.90
CA ASP A 82 -13.77 -4.85 12.62
C ASP A 82 -12.71 -5.58 11.79
N LEU A 83 -13.09 -6.65 11.08
CA LEU A 83 -12.21 -7.37 10.18
C LEU A 83 -11.75 -6.49 9.01
N GLN A 84 -12.66 -5.73 8.42
CA GLN A 84 -12.34 -4.77 7.35
C GLN A 84 -11.32 -3.73 7.83
N ARG A 85 -11.51 -3.18 9.03
CA ARG A 85 -10.55 -2.22 9.61
C ARG A 85 -9.21 -2.86 9.91
N LYS A 86 -9.21 -4.09 10.44
CA LYS A 86 -8.00 -4.85 10.74
C LYS A 86 -7.11 -4.98 9.50
N TYR A 87 -7.70 -5.27 8.35
CA TYR A 87 -6.93 -5.50 7.11
C TYR A 87 -6.63 -4.23 6.33
N PHE A 88 -7.62 -3.33 6.17
CA PHE A 88 -7.56 -2.23 5.19
C PHE A 88 -7.52 -0.83 5.78
N SER A 89 -7.52 -0.67 7.09
CA SER A 89 -7.31 0.67 7.67
C SER A 89 -5.89 1.18 7.40
N PRO A 90 -5.64 2.49 7.54
CA PRO A 90 -4.29 3.04 7.37
C PRO A 90 -3.22 2.38 8.24
N GLN A 91 -3.59 1.87 9.42
CA GLN A 91 -2.71 1.13 10.33
C GLN A 91 -2.96 -0.38 10.27
N GLY A 92 -3.72 -0.84 9.28
CA GLY A 92 -4.10 -2.23 9.12
C GLY A 92 -2.98 -3.11 8.56
N GLU A 93 -3.27 -4.40 8.50
CA GLU A 93 -2.27 -5.42 8.13
C GLU A 93 -1.74 -5.26 6.70
N LEU A 94 -2.56 -4.77 5.74
CA LEU A 94 -2.09 -4.57 4.37
C LEU A 94 -0.98 -3.51 4.31
N ASN A 95 -1.16 -2.40 5.01
CA ASN A 95 -0.14 -1.34 5.05
C ASN A 95 1.11 -1.78 5.82
N LEU A 96 0.96 -2.55 6.88
CA LEU A 96 2.10 -3.13 7.60
C LEU A 96 2.91 -4.08 6.70
N LYS A 97 2.21 -4.93 5.93
CA LYS A 97 2.85 -5.82 4.95
C LYS A 97 3.54 -5.05 3.83
N ARG A 98 2.92 -3.97 3.36
CA ARG A 98 3.54 -3.10 2.36
C ARG A 98 4.84 -2.50 2.87
N GLN A 99 4.84 -1.96 4.08
CA GLN A 99 6.04 -1.42 4.70
C GLN A 99 7.13 -2.49 4.85
N GLU A 100 6.76 -3.67 5.31
CA GLU A 100 7.69 -4.80 5.47
C GLU A 100 8.35 -5.21 4.15
N LEU A 101 7.59 -5.26 3.05
CA LEU A 101 8.06 -5.74 1.76
C LEU A 101 8.73 -4.65 0.91
N VAL A 102 8.25 -3.42 0.98
CA VAL A 102 8.67 -2.32 0.10
C VAL A 102 9.73 -1.44 0.74
N LYS A 103 9.66 -1.21 2.04
CA LYS A 103 10.64 -0.35 2.74
C LYS A 103 12.09 -0.76 2.53
N PRO A 104 12.48 -2.05 2.60
CA PRO A 104 13.86 -2.45 2.32
C PRO A 104 14.33 -2.08 0.92
N ILE A 105 13.43 -2.11 -0.08
CA ILE A 105 13.74 -1.73 -1.46
C ILE A 105 13.94 -0.23 -1.55
N GLN A 106 13.07 0.57 -0.92
CA GLN A 106 13.18 2.02 -0.86
C GLN A 106 14.48 2.44 -0.15
N ASP A 107 14.85 1.76 0.93
CA ASP A 107 16.10 2.03 1.66
C ASP A 107 17.33 1.79 0.78
N LYS A 108 17.34 0.72 -0.02
CA LYS A 108 18.41 0.45 -1.00
C LYS A 108 18.52 1.54 -2.07
N ILE A 109 17.38 2.01 -2.58
CA ILE A 109 17.34 3.12 -3.55
C ILE A 109 17.92 4.39 -2.89
N TYR A 110 17.49 4.70 -1.68
CA TYR A 110 17.99 5.86 -0.93
C TYR A 110 19.50 5.80 -0.73
N ASP A 111 20.03 4.65 -0.32
CA ASP A 111 21.47 4.45 -0.17
C ASP A 111 22.22 4.63 -1.50
N ALA A 112 21.69 4.12 -2.59
CA ALA A 112 22.25 4.30 -3.92
C ALA A 112 22.24 5.77 -4.35
N VAL A 113 21.17 6.52 -4.05
CA VAL A 113 21.06 7.96 -4.32
C VAL A 113 22.12 8.73 -3.53
N GLN A 114 22.33 8.40 -2.25
CA GLN A 114 23.35 9.01 -1.43
C GLN A 114 24.77 8.72 -1.96
N GLN A 115 25.01 7.49 -2.38
CA GLN A 115 26.28 7.11 -3.00
C GLN A 115 26.54 7.89 -4.28
N LEU A 116 25.55 8.03 -5.14
CA LEU A 116 25.65 8.82 -6.37
C LEU A 116 25.95 10.30 -6.06
N ALA A 117 25.22 10.89 -5.10
CA ALA A 117 25.40 12.27 -4.69
C ALA A 117 26.81 12.52 -4.17
N SER A 118 27.33 11.65 -3.31
CA SER A 118 28.68 11.77 -2.75
C SER A 118 29.76 11.61 -3.81
N ASN A 119 29.65 10.61 -4.68
CA ASN A 119 30.66 10.33 -5.70
C ASN A 119 30.75 11.41 -6.77
N ASN A 120 29.64 12.03 -7.11
CA ASN A 120 29.55 13.04 -8.19
C ASN A 120 29.41 14.46 -7.66
N LYS A 121 29.41 14.65 -6.36
CA LYS A 121 29.32 15.97 -5.70
C LYS A 121 28.04 16.72 -6.07
N TYR A 122 26.91 16.02 -6.14
CA TYR A 122 25.61 16.67 -6.29
C TYR A 122 25.22 17.36 -4.98
N ALA A 123 24.79 18.61 -5.09
CA ALA A 123 24.25 19.36 -3.96
C ALA A 123 22.83 18.90 -3.57
N VAL A 124 22.02 18.59 -4.58
CA VAL A 124 20.63 18.11 -4.42
C VAL A 124 20.30 17.12 -5.51
N ILE A 125 19.56 16.08 -5.15
CA ILE A 125 18.90 15.17 -6.08
C ILE A 125 17.40 15.20 -5.79
N PHE A 126 16.61 15.58 -6.77
CA PHE A 126 15.15 15.63 -6.69
C PHE A 126 14.53 14.32 -7.15
N ASP A 127 13.35 14.01 -6.64
CA ASP A 127 12.53 12.92 -7.13
C ASP A 127 11.38 13.46 -7.97
N SER A 128 11.39 13.17 -9.27
CA SER A 128 10.38 13.66 -10.22
C SER A 128 9.03 12.95 -10.09
N SER A 129 8.98 11.81 -9.41
CA SER A 129 7.73 11.09 -9.11
C SER A 129 6.99 11.64 -7.90
N SER A 130 7.61 12.58 -7.16
CA SER A 130 6.99 13.25 -6.02
C SER A 130 6.02 14.35 -6.49
N ASP A 131 5.31 14.96 -5.53
CA ASP A 131 4.40 16.09 -5.79
C ASP A 131 5.11 17.38 -6.27
N LEU A 132 6.43 17.31 -6.49
CA LEU A 132 7.21 18.42 -7.00
C LEU A 132 6.85 18.71 -8.46
N ILE A 133 6.36 19.91 -8.72
CA ILE A 133 6.04 20.35 -10.08
C ILE A 133 7.33 20.82 -10.76
N MET A 134 7.82 20.04 -11.72
CA MET A 134 8.93 20.44 -12.58
C MET A 134 8.39 20.90 -13.93
N LEU A 135 8.49 22.20 -14.23
CA LEU A 135 8.04 22.75 -15.51
C LEU A 135 9.01 22.42 -16.66
N TYR A 136 10.28 22.24 -16.35
CA TYR A 136 11.34 21.87 -17.29
C TYR A 136 12.45 21.14 -16.55
N SER A 137 13.01 20.13 -17.21
CA SER A 137 14.24 19.46 -16.78
C SER A 137 15.06 19.06 -17.98
N ASN A 138 16.39 19.17 -17.87
CA ASN A 138 17.29 18.65 -18.88
C ASN A 138 17.39 17.13 -18.70
N PRO A 139 17.09 16.31 -19.73
CA PRO A 139 17.17 14.85 -19.64
C PRO A 139 18.56 14.32 -19.22
N ASN A 140 19.62 15.08 -19.47
CA ASN A 140 20.97 14.71 -19.06
C ASN A 140 21.15 14.73 -17.52
N LEU A 141 20.24 15.37 -16.79
CA LEU A 141 20.23 15.42 -15.33
C LEU A 141 19.45 14.25 -14.72
N ASP A 142 18.73 13.48 -15.53
CA ASP A 142 18.07 12.25 -15.09
C ASP A 142 19.11 11.17 -14.81
N LYS A 143 19.20 10.75 -13.55
CA LYS A 143 20.14 9.75 -13.07
C LYS A 143 19.46 8.44 -12.64
N SER A 144 18.22 8.23 -13.03
CA SER A 144 17.46 7.02 -12.70
C SER A 144 18.19 5.74 -13.12
N ASP A 145 18.70 5.69 -14.35
CA ASP A 145 19.45 4.51 -14.84
C ASP A 145 20.78 4.33 -14.11
N LYS A 146 21.41 5.41 -13.66
CA LYS A 146 22.63 5.32 -12.82
C LYS A 146 22.33 4.70 -11.47
N ILE A 147 21.19 5.00 -10.88
CA ILE A 147 20.74 4.35 -9.65
C ILE A 147 20.53 2.85 -9.88
N LEU A 148 19.87 2.47 -10.96
CA LEU A 148 19.68 1.07 -11.31
C LEU A 148 21.02 0.34 -11.49
N GLU A 149 21.99 0.97 -12.16
CA GLU A 149 23.34 0.43 -12.33
C GLU A 149 24.04 0.20 -10.99
N ILE A 150 23.95 1.16 -10.05
CA ILE A 150 24.51 1.02 -8.69
C ILE A 150 23.86 -0.15 -7.95
N LEU A 151 22.55 -0.35 -8.14
CA LEU A 151 21.80 -1.45 -7.53
C LEU A 151 22.06 -2.82 -8.20
N GLY A 152 22.69 -2.84 -9.39
CA GLY A 152 23.01 -4.06 -10.10
C GLY A 152 21.95 -4.51 -11.12
N TYR A 153 21.13 -3.59 -11.62
CA TYR A 153 20.07 -3.86 -12.61
C TYR A 153 20.37 -3.23 -13.97
#